data_ffa91b8a12b08987cb1abc589bccbc7a
#
_entry.id   ffa91b8a12b08987cb1abc589bccbc7a
#
_cell.length_a   1.000
_cell.length_b   1.000
_cell.length_c   1.000
_cell.angle_alpha   90.00
_cell.angle_beta   90.00
_cell.angle_gamma   90.00
#
_symmetry.space_group_name_H-M   'P 1'
#
loop_
_entity.id
_entity.type
_entity.pdbx_description
1 polymer ?
#
loop_
_entity_poly.entity_id
_entity_poly.type
_entity_poly.pdbx_seq_one_letter_code
_entity_poly.pdbx_strand_id
1 'polypeptide(L)'
;MEEGLSSSRIGALHTVIFMALQQAVRWRLIARNVSEDVSLPHDTHPHERRTLTPEQAQKLLDAAKGHRLEAMLTLALATGMRRGELLALRWQDIDFKNKSLYIQRSISRLPGGHRVSGPKTASGKRSITLPPFVIEALGQHSIGQLETKLKAGPAWEEHDLVFCNIYGRFLNSASLYEFFTSLVKKAGLPHMRFHDLRHSAATILMAMKVPVKVIQELLGHSNITVTLNVHGHVLPSMQDEAMDKMEQLFGKDKDGSGKSGQG
;
A
#
# COMPACT_ATOMS: atom_id res chain seq x y z
N MET A 1 33.42 -4.85 15.63
CA MET A 1 32.17 -5.58 15.33
C MET A 1 31.98 -5.54 13.84
N GLU A 2 32.17 -6.67 13.15
CA GLU A 2 31.89 -6.77 11.73
C GLU A 2 30.37 -6.61 11.55
N GLU A 3 29.94 -5.54 10.91
CA GLU A 3 28.54 -5.37 10.52
C GLU A 3 28.21 -6.38 9.41
N GLY A 4 27.75 -7.55 9.82
CA GLY A 4 27.27 -8.58 8.91
C GLY A 4 26.05 -8.08 8.12
N LEU A 5 25.84 -8.61 6.92
CA LEU A 5 24.63 -8.35 6.14
C LEU A 5 23.38 -8.84 6.89
N SER A 6 22.28 -8.11 6.83
CA SER A 6 20.99 -8.57 7.39
C SER A 6 20.51 -9.84 6.69
N SER A 7 19.78 -10.71 7.42
CA SER A 7 19.20 -11.95 6.89
C SER A 7 18.38 -11.72 5.62
N SER A 8 17.65 -10.62 5.53
CA SER A 8 16.91 -10.21 4.34
C SER A 8 17.82 -9.91 3.13
N ARG A 9 18.98 -9.27 3.34
CA ARG A 9 19.97 -9.03 2.28
C ARG A 9 20.64 -10.31 1.83
N ILE A 10 20.97 -11.20 2.78
CA ILE A 10 21.53 -12.53 2.49
C ILE A 10 20.52 -13.32 1.64
N GLY A 11 19.24 -13.34 2.01
CA GLY A 11 18.17 -13.99 1.25
C GLY A 11 18.01 -13.42 -0.16
N ALA A 12 18.11 -12.10 -0.33
CA ALA A 12 18.06 -11.48 -1.65
C ALA A 12 19.27 -11.86 -2.52
N LEU A 13 20.48 -11.87 -1.96
CA LEU A 13 21.70 -12.32 -2.67
C LEU A 13 21.59 -13.80 -3.06
N HIS A 14 21.15 -14.65 -2.13
CA HIS A 14 20.93 -16.07 -2.41
C HIS A 14 19.94 -16.26 -3.56
N THR A 15 18.84 -15.51 -3.57
CA THR A 15 17.84 -15.58 -4.66
C THR A 15 18.45 -15.28 -6.03
N VAL A 16 19.31 -14.26 -6.11
CA VAL A 16 20.00 -13.90 -7.37
C VAL A 16 20.98 -15.01 -7.78
N ILE A 17 21.78 -15.52 -6.85
CA ILE A 17 22.74 -16.61 -7.10
C ILE A 17 21.98 -17.88 -7.51
N PHE A 18 20.91 -18.23 -6.80
CA PHE A 18 20.07 -19.36 -7.11
C PHE A 18 19.52 -19.29 -8.54
N MET A 19 18.94 -18.15 -8.93
CA MET A 19 18.43 -17.98 -10.30
C MET A 19 19.52 -18.08 -11.36
N ALA A 20 20.72 -17.53 -11.11
CA ALA A 20 21.84 -17.61 -12.04
C ALA A 20 22.32 -19.05 -12.21
N LEU A 21 22.52 -19.77 -11.10
CA LEU A 21 22.94 -21.17 -11.12
C LEU A 21 21.86 -22.08 -11.73
N GLN A 22 20.59 -21.83 -11.45
CA GLN A 22 19.49 -22.55 -12.06
C GLN A 22 19.45 -22.36 -13.58
N GLN A 23 19.78 -21.16 -14.07
CA GLN A 23 19.91 -20.91 -15.50
C GLN A 23 21.12 -21.65 -16.09
N ALA A 24 22.25 -21.73 -15.38
CA ALA A 24 23.43 -22.48 -15.79
C ALA A 24 23.14 -24.00 -15.89
N VAL A 25 22.34 -24.57 -14.97
CA VAL A 25 21.83 -25.96 -15.08
C VAL A 25 21.00 -26.15 -16.35
N ARG A 26 20.05 -25.21 -16.63
CA ARG A 26 19.23 -25.27 -17.87
C ARG A 26 20.08 -25.19 -19.13
N TRP A 27 21.17 -24.44 -19.11
CA TRP A 27 22.13 -24.35 -20.21
C TRP A 27 23.11 -25.52 -20.24
N ARG A 28 22.99 -26.49 -19.29
CA ARG A 28 23.89 -27.65 -19.13
C ARG A 28 25.36 -27.28 -18.91
N LEU A 29 25.63 -26.13 -18.34
CA LEU A 29 26.98 -25.68 -17.96
C LEU A 29 27.43 -26.31 -16.64
N ILE A 30 26.49 -26.61 -15.74
CA ILE A 30 26.70 -27.30 -14.47
C ILE A 30 25.64 -28.42 -14.30
N ALA A 31 26.00 -29.46 -13.54
CA ALA A 31 25.11 -30.61 -13.35
C ALA A 31 23.95 -30.30 -12.37
N ARG A 32 24.18 -29.51 -11.35
CA ARG A 32 23.18 -29.16 -10.34
C ARG A 32 23.41 -27.75 -9.78
N ASN A 33 22.39 -27.20 -9.17
CA ASN A 33 22.46 -25.92 -8.48
C ASN A 33 22.91 -26.13 -7.03
N VAL A 34 24.18 -25.84 -6.75
CA VAL A 34 24.78 -26.01 -5.39
C VAL A 34 24.18 -25.07 -4.34
N SER A 35 23.51 -23.99 -4.75
CA SER A 35 22.87 -23.08 -3.79
C SER A 35 21.57 -23.65 -3.16
N GLU A 36 21.07 -24.79 -3.67
CA GLU A 36 19.95 -25.52 -3.04
C GLU A 36 20.31 -26.06 -1.66
N ASP A 37 21.59 -26.40 -1.46
CA ASP A 37 22.13 -26.97 -0.22
C ASP A 37 22.41 -25.90 0.86
N VAL A 38 22.20 -24.62 0.56
CA VAL A 38 22.53 -23.51 1.49
C VAL A 38 21.38 -23.24 2.45
N SER A 39 21.62 -23.41 3.75
CA SER A 39 20.72 -22.98 4.79
C SER A 39 20.85 -21.48 5.03
N LEU A 40 19.77 -20.73 4.80
CA LEU A 40 19.73 -19.29 5.03
C LEU A 40 19.55 -18.97 6.52
N PRO A 41 20.19 -17.90 7.04
CA PRO A 41 19.95 -17.47 8.39
C PRO A 41 18.49 -17.04 8.56
N HIS A 42 17.82 -17.56 9.58
CA HIS A 42 16.48 -17.11 9.96
C HIS A 42 16.53 -15.67 10.48
N ASP A 43 15.54 -14.88 10.09
CA ASP A 43 15.36 -13.54 10.63
C ASP A 43 14.83 -13.68 12.07
N THR A 44 15.72 -13.52 13.05
CA THR A 44 15.36 -13.59 14.48
C THR A 44 14.53 -12.38 14.95
N HIS A 45 14.53 -11.33 14.15
CA HIS A 45 13.75 -10.11 14.39
C HIS A 45 13.01 -9.70 13.11
N PRO A 46 11.91 -10.39 12.76
CA PRO A 46 11.08 -9.96 11.65
C PRO A 46 10.68 -8.50 11.91
N HIS A 47 11.00 -7.61 10.98
CA HIS A 47 10.56 -6.23 11.09
C HIS A 47 9.04 -6.22 11.26
N GLU A 48 8.58 -5.91 12.46
CA GLU A 48 7.17 -5.67 12.70
C GLU A 48 6.67 -4.63 11.69
N ARG A 49 5.78 -5.06 10.82
CA ARG A 49 5.14 -4.17 9.87
C ARG A 49 4.20 -3.29 10.68
N ARG A 50 4.60 -2.05 10.88
CA ARG A 50 3.79 -1.10 11.63
C ARG A 50 2.64 -0.63 10.76
N THR A 51 1.43 -0.91 11.22
CA THR A 51 0.19 -0.42 10.62
C THR A 51 -0.44 0.59 11.55
N LEU A 52 -1.09 1.59 11.00
CA LEU A 52 -1.81 2.61 11.75
C LEU A 52 -3.20 2.08 12.14
N THR A 53 -3.63 2.41 13.36
CA THR A 53 -5.06 2.34 13.71
C THR A 53 -5.83 3.47 12.99
N PRO A 54 -7.18 3.41 12.91
CA PRO A 54 -7.98 4.51 12.36
C PRO A 54 -7.68 5.87 13.01
N GLU A 55 -7.52 5.89 14.35
CA GLU A 55 -7.22 7.11 15.13
C GLU A 55 -5.82 7.63 14.81
N GLN A 56 -4.84 6.75 14.64
CA GLN A 56 -3.48 7.12 14.24
C GLN A 56 -3.44 7.64 12.81
N ALA A 57 -4.21 7.03 11.89
CA ALA A 57 -4.35 7.51 10.53
C ALA A 57 -4.97 8.92 10.49
N GLN A 58 -6.00 9.17 11.31
CA GLN A 58 -6.60 10.49 11.44
C GLN A 58 -5.61 11.53 11.98
N LYS A 59 -4.83 11.20 13.04
CA LYS A 59 -3.77 12.08 13.56
C LYS A 59 -2.74 12.45 12.48
N LEU A 60 -2.37 11.48 11.63
CA LEU A 60 -1.43 11.71 10.54
C LEU A 60 -2.02 12.68 9.50
N LEU A 61 -3.29 12.50 9.12
CA LEU A 61 -3.99 13.41 8.20
C LEU A 61 -4.13 14.81 8.80
N ASP A 62 -4.49 14.91 10.07
CA ASP A 62 -4.61 16.20 10.76
C ASP A 62 -3.26 16.94 10.83
N ALA A 63 -2.17 16.23 11.06
CA ALA A 63 -0.83 16.80 11.05
C ALA A 63 -0.41 17.31 9.66
N ALA A 64 -1.00 16.75 8.58
CA ALA A 64 -0.72 17.14 7.20
C ALA A 64 -1.54 18.32 6.69
N LYS A 65 -2.56 18.74 7.42
CA LYS A 65 -3.45 19.84 7.00
C LYS A 65 -2.68 21.11 6.62
N GLY A 66 -3.04 21.67 5.47
CA GLY A 66 -2.41 22.85 4.89
C GLY A 66 -1.07 22.58 4.21
N HIS A 67 -0.54 21.38 4.23
CA HIS A 67 0.67 21.04 3.49
C HIS A 67 0.35 20.66 2.05
N ARG A 68 1.18 21.07 1.09
CA ARG A 68 0.98 20.79 -0.35
C ARG A 68 0.87 19.31 -0.72
N LEU A 69 1.31 18.38 0.13
CA LEU A 69 1.21 16.93 -0.06
C LEU A 69 0.10 16.29 0.81
N GLU A 70 -0.78 17.08 1.42
CA GLU A 70 -1.93 16.60 2.18
C GLU A 70 -2.79 15.65 1.35
N ALA A 71 -3.17 16.06 0.14
CA ALA A 71 -3.98 15.25 -0.78
C ALA A 71 -3.30 13.92 -1.16
N MET A 72 -1.95 13.90 -1.26
CA MET A 72 -1.20 12.66 -1.51
C MET A 72 -1.38 11.65 -0.37
N LEU A 73 -1.32 12.10 0.88
CA LEU A 73 -1.50 11.26 2.06
C LEU A 73 -2.94 10.76 2.18
N THR A 74 -3.91 11.66 1.95
CA THR A 74 -5.34 11.34 1.93
C THR A 74 -5.62 10.26 0.89
N LEU A 75 -5.12 10.42 -0.34
CA LEU A 75 -5.27 9.43 -1.40
C LEU A 75 -4.54 8.13 -1.06
N ALA A 76 -3.31 8.19 -0.51
CA ALA A 76 -2.54 7.01 -0.13
C ALA A 76 -3.24 6.15 0.92
N LEU A 77 -3.80 6.77 1.96
CA LEU A 77 -4.53 6.07 3.02
C LEU A 77 -5.88 5.55 2.56
N ALA A 78 -6.61 6.32 1.75
CA ALA A 78 -7.93 5.89 1.26
C ALA A 78 -7.86 4.74 0.26
N THR A 79 -6.80 4.66 -0.55
CA THR A 79 -6.73 3.72 -1.69
C THR A 79 -5.65 2.66 -1.57
N GLY A 80 -4.69 2.86 -0.68
CA GLY A 80 -3.52 2.00 -0.55
C GLY A 80 -2.63 1.95 -1.80
N MET A 81 -2.65 2.96 -2.67
CA MET A 81 -1.80 3.05 -3.86
C MET A 81 -0.32 2.91 -3.51
N ARG A 82 0.44 2.28 -4.41
CA ARG A 82 1.91 2.20 -4.25
C ARG A 82 2.52 3.60 -4.44
N ARG A 83 3.60 3.88 -3.72
CA ARG A 83 4.33 5.16 -3.87
C ARG A 83 4.62 5.52 -5.32
N GLY A 84 5.08 4.55 -6.12
CA GLY A 84 5.39 4.78 -7.52
C GLY A 84 4.16 5.07 -8.39
N GLU A 85 2.98 4.55 -8.04
CA GLU A 85 1.70 4.85 -8.68
C GLU A 85 1.27 6.29 -8.36
N LEU A 86 1.34 6.70 -7.10
CA LEU A 86 1.04 8.08 -6.67
C LEU A 86 1.95 9.10 -7.35
N LEU A 87 3.26 8.83 -7.41
CA LEU A 87 4.23 9.73 -8.04
C LEU A 87 4.10 9.82 -9.56
N ALA A 88 3.47 8.83 -10.20
CA ALA A 88 3.24 8.80 -11.64
C ALA A 88 1.81 9.20 -12.04
N LEU A 89 0.96 9.54 -11.05
CA LEU A 89 -0.44 9.89 -11.27
C LEU A 89 -0.55 11.22 -12.01
N ARG A 90 -1.42 11.27 -13.01
CA ARG A 90 -1.70 12.45 -13.82
C ARG A 90 -3.13 12.93 -13.62
N TRP A 91 -3.40 14.19 -13.84
CA TRP A 91 -4.75 14.74 -13.75
C TRP A 91 -5.72 14.08 -14.72
N GLN A 92 -5.27 13.74 -15.93
CA GLN A 92 -6.07 12.99 -16.91
C GLN A 92 -6.47 11.57 -16.45
N ASP A 93 -5.83 11.02 -15.41
CA ASP A 93 -6.17 9.71 -14.84
C ASP A 93 -7.32 9.81 -13.81
N ILE A 94 -7.77 11.01 -13.46
CA ILE A 94 -8.80 11.28 -12.46
C ILE A 94 -10.08 11.76 -13.15
N ASP A 95 -11.16 11.03 -12.94
CA ASP A 95 -12.49 11.41 -13.36
C ASP A 95 -13.25 11.99 -12.15
N PHE A 96 -13.28 13.32 -12.06
CA PHE A 96 -13.98 14.02 -11.00
C PHE A 96 -15.50 13.83 -11.07
N LYS A 97 -16.07 13.68 -12.27
CA LYS A 97 -17.50 13.48 -12.49
C LYS A 97 -17.95 12.13 -11.96
N ASN A 98 -17.24 11.07 -12.33
CA ASN A 98 -17.54 9.70 -11.91
C ASN A 98 -16.85 9.31 -10.60
N LYS A 99 -16.12 10.25 -9.97
CA LYS A 99 -15.40 10.05 -8.71
C LYS A 99 -14.51 8.80 -8.76
N SER A 100 -13.71 8.68 -9.82
CA SER A 100 -12.84 7.53 -10.01
C SER A 100 -11.45 7.93 -10.49
N LEU A 101 -10.48 7.07 -10.27
CA LEU A 101 -9.15 7.21 -10.83
C LEU A 101 -8.72 5.92 -11.49
N TYR A 102 -7.92 6.02 -12.56
CA TYR A 102 -7.39 4.89 -13.29
C TYR A 102 -5.87 4.79 -13.15
N ILE A 103 -5.40 3.72 -12.52
CA ILE A 103 -3.97 3.46 -12.33
C ILE A 103 -3.43 2.74 -13.57
N GLN A 104 -2.52 3.39 -14.29
CA GLN A 104 -1.92 2.83 -15.50
C GLN A 104 -0.40 3.04 -15.61
N ARG A 105 0.20 3.75 -14.63
CA ARG A 105 1.62 4.06 -14.62
C ARG A 105 2.21 3.90 -13.23
N SER A 106 3.50 3.64 -13.19
CA SER A 106 4.28 3.65 -11.96
C SER A 106 5.67 4.17 -12.27
N ILE A 107 6.24 4.94 -11.35
CA ILE A 107 7.59 5.44 -11.46
C ILE A 107 8.53 4.63 -10.57
N SER A 108 9.68 4.28 -11.10
CA SER A 108 10.78 3.70 -10.34
C SER A 108 12.05 4.55 -10.52
N ARG A 109 12.86 4.64 -9.46
CA ARG A 109 14.14 5.32 -9.53
C ARG A 109 15.17 4.38 -10.14
N LEU A 110 15.92 4.88 -11.11
CA LEU A 110 17.09 4.22 -11.68
C LEU A 110 18.32 5.12 -11.49
N PRO A 111 19.56 4.56 -11.55
CA PRO A 111 20.75 5.37 -11.71
C PRO A 111 20.56 6.29 -12.94
N GLY A 112 20.75 7.60 -12.74
CA GLY A 112 20.59 8.60 -13.80
C GLY A 112 19.17 9.19 -13.97
N GLY A 113 18.16 8.78 -13.17
CA GLY A 113 16.84 9.44 -13.25
C GLY A 113 15.66 8.59 -12.85
N HIS A 114 14.50 8.92 -13.42
CA HIS A 114 13.23 8.23 -13.17
C HIS A 114 12.79 7.48 -14.43
N ARG A 115 12.34 6.24 -14.25
CA ARG A 115 11.69 5.46 -15.31
C ARG A 115 10.19 5.37 -15.02
N VAL A 116 9.39 5.93 -15.90
CA VAL A 116 7.94 5.70 -15.92
C VAL A 116 7.70 4.43 -16.73
N SER A 117 7.02 3.48 -16.14
CA SER A 117 6.64 2.21 -16.80
C SER A 117 5.16 1.93 -16.54
N GLY A 118 4.55 1.13 -17.41
CA GLY A 118 3.26 0.52 -17.09
C GLY A 118 3.38 -0.39 -15.86
N PRO A 119 2.26 -0.75 -15.22
CA PRO A 119 2.27 -1.72 -14.13
C PRO A 119 2.91 -3.03 -14.60
N LYS A 120 3.70 -3.66 -13.72
CA LYS A 120 4.41 -4.92 -14.02
C LYS A 120 3.49 -6.10 -14.30
N THR A 121 2.22 -6.03 -13.89
CA THR A 121 1.21 -7.09 -14.05
C THR A 121 -0.09 -6.49 -14.57
N ALA A 122 -0.92 -7.31 -15.23
CA ALA A 122 -2.25 -6.90 -15.69
C ALA A 122 -3.13 -6.38 -14.53
N SER A 123 -3.03 -7.00 -13.35
CA SER A 123 -3.71 -6.58 -12.12
C SER A 123 -3.23 -5.23 -11.56
N GLY A 124 -2.12 -4.71 -12.08
CA GLY A 124 -1.64 -3.36 -11.74
C GLY A 124 -2.44 -2.25 -12.40
N LYS A 125 -3.06 -2.50 -13.56
CA LYS A 125 -4.01 -1.59 -14.20
C LYS A 125 -5.37 -1.81 -13.55
N ARG A 126 -5.90 -0.78 -12.90
CA ARG A 126 -7.19 -0.88 -12.20
C ARG A 126 -7.85 0.49 -12.09
N SER A 127 -9.16 0.49 -12.00
CA SER A 127 -9.95 1.65 -11.62
C SER A 127 -10.25 1.60 -10.12
N ILE A 128 -10.21 2.75 -9.46
CA ILE A 128 -10.54 2.91 -8.04
C ILE A 128 -11.62 3.97 -7.94
N THR A 129 -12.73 3.65 -7.29
CA THR A 129 -13.74 4.64 -6.91
C THR A 129 -13.23 5.44 -5.72
N LEU A 130 -13.33 6.76 -5.80
CA LEU A 130 -12.84 7.68 -4.79
C LEU A 130 -13.99 8.18 -3.91
N PRO A 131 -13.85 8.12 -2.59
CA PRO A 131 -14.84 8.73 -1.70
C PRO A 131 -14.83 10.26 -1.81
N PRO A 132 -15.94 10.93 -1.47
CA PRO A 132 -16.10 12.39 -1.63
C PRO A 132 -14.97 13.22 -1.00
N PHE A 133 -14.51 12.86 0.19
CA PHE A 133 -13.43 13.59 0.89
C PHE A 133 -12.09 13.55 0.13
N VAL A 134 -11.81 12.48 -0.63
CA VAL A 134 -10.62 12.39 -1.49
C VAL A 134 -10.76 13.29 -2.70
N ILE A 135 -11.94 13.33 -3.32
CA ILE A 135 -12.24 14.22 -4.45
C ILE A 135 -12.09 15.67 -4.02
N GLU A 136 -12.59 16.04 -2.85
CA GLU A 136 -12.44 17.38 -2.28
C GLU A 136 -10.97 17.72 -2.05
N ALA A 137 -10.20 16.83 -1.40
CA ALA A 137 -8.77 17.04 -1.17
C ALA A 137 -7.98 17.21 -2.48
N LEU A 138 -8.31 16.43 -3.52
CA LEU A 138 -7.70 16.56 -4.85
C LEU A 138 -8.11 17.88 -5.54
N GLY A 139 -9.36 18.32 -5.38
CA GLY A 139 -9.83 19.61 -5.87
C GLY A 139 -9.07 20.79 -5.25
N GLN A 140 -8.92 20.80 -3.92
CA GLN A 140 -8.13 21.82 -3.22
C GLN A 140 -6.65 21.77 -3.64
N HIS A 141 -6.10 20.58 -3.79
CA HIS A 141 -4.74 20.40 -4.27
C HIS A 141 -4.53 20.97 -5.68
N SER A 142 -5.49 20.81 -6.59
CA SER A 142 -5.40 21.35 -7.95
C SER A 142 -5.34 22.87 -7.96
N ILE A 143 -6.11 23.54 -7.08
CA ILE A 143 -6.08 25.01 -6.92
C ILE A 143 -4.70 25.45 -6.41
N GLY A 144 -4.19 24.85 -5.34
CA GLY A 144 -2.87 25.18 -4.81
C GLY A 144 -1.71 24.89 -5.79
N GLN A 145 -1.87 23.85 -6.63
CA GLN A 145 -0.91 23.57 -7.70
C GLN A 145 -0.93 24.63 -8.78
N LEU A 146 -2.12 25.13 -9.17
CA LEU A 146 -2.26 26.22 -10.12
C LEU A 146 -1.58 27.51 -9.62
N GLU A 147 -1.75 27.87 -8.35
CA GLU A 147 -1.02 28.99 -7.74
C GLU A 147 0.49 28.79 -7.80
N THR A 148 0.96 27.57 -7.52
CA THR A 148 2.39 27.20 -7.60
C THR A 148 2.90 27.34 -9.04
N LYS A 149 2.12 26.91 -10.03
CA LYS A 149 2.42 27.03 -11.46
C LYS A 149 2.54 28.49 -11.88
N LEU A 150 1.60 29.34 -11.44
CA LEU A 150 1.64 30.78 -11.71
C LEU A 150 2.89 31.44 -11.12
N LYS A 151 3.27 31.09 -9.89
CA LYS A 151 4.48 31.59 -9.24
C LYS A 151 5.77 31.14 -9.94
N ALA A 152 5.82 29.90 -10.45
CA ALA A 152 6.97 29.38 -11.17
C ALA A 152 7.15 30.00 -12.56
N GLY A 153 6.04 30.47 -13.19
CA GLY A 153 6.06 31.11 -14.51
C GLY A 153 6.76 30.23 -15.56
N PRO A 154 7.74 30.81 -16.33
CA PRO A 154 8.45 30.09 -17.38
C PRO A 154 9.30 28.90 -16.88
N ALA A 155 9.57 28.80 -15.59
CA ALA A 155 10.32 27.68 -15.03
C ALA A 155 9.44 26.41 -14.79
N TRP A 156 8.12 26.53 -15.01
CA TRP A 156 7.21 25.39 -14.91
C TRP A 156 7.35 24.46 -16.10
N GLU A 157 7.51 23.16 -15.81
CA GLU A 157 7.47 22.10 -16.82
C GLU A 157 6.13 21.35 -16.73
N GLU A 158 5.43 21.29 -17.86
CA GLU A 158 4.12 20.64 -17.94
C GLU A 158 4.27 19.12 -18.14
N HIS A 159 3.97 18.35 -17.13
CA HIS A 159 3.98 16.89 -17.14
C HIS A 159 2.63 16.28 -16.74
N ASP A 160 1.60 17.11 -16.56
CA ASP A 160 0.26 16.71 -16.11
C ASP A 160 0.24 15.92 -14.78
N LEU A 161 1.28 16.05 -13.95
CA LEU A 161 1.41 15.32 -12.70
C LEU A 161 0.48 15.89 -11.63
N VAL A 162 -0.25 15.01 -10.92
CA VAL A 162 -1.02 15.40 -9.74
C VAL A 162 -0.06 15.83 -8.62
N PHE A 163 0.98 15.06 -8.35
CA PHE A 163 1.96 15.33 -7.31
C PHE A 163 3.33 15.61 -7.92
N CYS A 164 3.69 16.87 -7.99
CA CYS A 164 4.95 17.34 -8.57
C CYS A 164 5.73 18.22 -7.58
N ASN A 165 6.94 18.61 -7.93
CA ASN A 165 7.67 19.66 -7.21
C ASN A 165 7.19 21.07 -7.62
N ILE A 166 7.81 22.11 -7.09
CA ILE A 166 7.45 23.52 -7.36
C ILE A 166 7.67 23.96 -8.82
N TYR A 167 8.31 23.14 -9.64
CA TYR A 167 8.56 23.38 -11.07
C TYR A 167 7.78 22.43 -11.97
N GLY A 168 6.79 21.69 -11.47
CA GLY A 168 6.01 20.73 -12.26
C GLY A 168 6.69 19.38 -12.50
N ARG A 169 7.94 19.19 -12.06
CA ARG A 169 8.73 17.96 -12.25
C ARG A 169 8.39 16.88 -11.24
N PHE A 170 8.81 15.65 -11.50
CA PHE A 170 8.65 14.54 -10.57
C PHE A 170 9.22 14.86 -9.17
N LEU A 171 8.48 14.46 -8.13
CA LEU A 171 8.95 14.57 -6.75
C LEU A 171 10.18 13.69 -6.52
N ASN A 172 11.19 14.27 -5.88
CA ASN A 172 12.36 13.51 -5.44
C ASN A 172 11.94 12.60 -4.26
N SER A 173 12.40 11.34 -4.30
CA SER A 173 12.15 10.37 -3.23
C SER A 173 12.74 10.81 -1.88
N ALA A 174 13.86 11.56 -1.87
CA ALA A 174 14.44 12.10 -0.64
C ALA A 174 13.51 13.16 -0.02
N SER A 175 13.03 14.12 -0.82
CA SER A 175 12.09 15.15 -0.34
C SER A 175 10.79 14.57 0.18
N LEU A 176 10.26 13.51 -0.46
CA LEU A 176 9.08 12.80 0.04
C LEU A 176 9.38 12.07 1.37
N TYR A 177 10.56 11.47 1.49
CA TYR A 177 11.00 10.80 2.71
C TYR A 177 11.13 11.79 3.88
N GLU A 178 11.81 12.92 3.66
CA GLU A 178 11.99 13.98 4.66
C GLU A 178 10.64 14.53 5.13
N PHE A 179 9.77 14.87 4.16
CA PHE A 179 8.42 15.32 4.45
C PHE A 179 7.67 14.30 5.32
N PHE A 180 7.64 13.05 4.90
CA PHE A 180 6.88 12.02 5.58
C PHE A 180 7.42 11.73 6.98
N THR A 181 8.75 11.67 7.14
CA THR A 181 9.40 11.49 8.44
C THR A 181 9.09 12.63 9.40
N SER A 182 9.17 13.88 8.92
CA SER A 182 8.80 15.07 9.71
C SER A 182 7.33 15.01 10.14
N LEU A 183 6.44 14.61 9.24
CA LEU A 183 5.02 14.52 9.50
C LEU A 183 4.68 13.43 10.55
N VAL A 184 5.27 12.24 10.42
CA VAL A 184 5.11 11.14 11.39
C VAL A 184 5.54 11.60 12.79
N LYS A 185 6.68 12.33 12.88
CA LYS A 185 7.15 12.91 14.13
C LYS A 185 6.18 13.97 14.69
N LYS A 186 5.67 14.87 13.83
CA LYS A 186 4.69 15.91 14.21
C LYS A 186 3.39 15.28 14.73
N ALA A 187 2.96 14.17 14.15
CA ALA A 187 1.78 13.42 14.57
C ALA A 187 1.98 12.60 15.87
N GLY A 188 3.19 12.58 16.44
CA GLY A 188 3.53 11.78 17.63
C GLY A 188 3.46 10.28 17.39
N LEU A 189 3.65 9.84 16.13
CA LEU A 189 3.58 8.45 15.75
C LEU A 189 4.97 7.80 15.74
N PRO A 190 5.07 6.48 15.99
CA PRO A 190 6.32 5.77 15.88
C PRO A 190 6.84 5.81 14.43
N HIS A 191 8.18 5.71 14.27
CA HIS A 191 8.80 5.72 12.95
C HIS A 191 8.18 4.66 12.03
N MET A 192 7.77 5.09 10.84
CA MET A 192 7.21 4.23 9.79
C MET A 192 7.65 4.72 8.41
N ARG A 193 7.57 3.85 7.42
CA ARG A 193 7.90 4.19 6.03
C ARG A 193 6.63 4.59 5.27
N PHE A 194 6.78 5.41 4.24
CA PHE A 194 5.65 5.79 3.37
C PHE A 194 4.89 4.57 2.80
N HIS A 195 5.59 3.46 2.54
CA HIS A 195 4.95 2.23 2.04
C HIS A 195 4.05 1.56 3.10
N ASP A 196 4.29 1.81 4.37
CA ASP A 196 3.49 1.25 5.46
C ASP A 196 2.07 1.86 5.52
N LEU A 197 1.83 3.01 4.85
CA LEU A 197 0.49 3.56 4.63
C LEU A 197 -0.41 2.60 3.84
N ARG A 198 0.16 1.91 2.86
CA ARG A 198 -0.57 0.90 2.09
C ARG A 198 -0.94 -0.31 2.97
N HIS A 199 -0.04 -0.73 3.86
CA HIS A 199 -0.34 -1.77 4.83
C HIS A 199 -1.43 -1.30 5.82
N SER A 200 -1.34 -0.04 6.26
CA SER A 200 -2.36 0.56 7.12
C SER A 200 -3.73 0.62 6.45
N ALA A 201 -3.81 1.06 5.19
CA ALA A 201 -5.05 1.06 4.42
C ALA A 201 -5.68 -0.34 4.36
N ALA A 202 -4.87 -1.37 4.07
CA ALA A 202 -5.34 -2.76 4.03
C ALA A 202 -5.86 -3.23 5.39
N THR A 203 -5.11 -2.97 6.47
CA THR A 203 -5.50 -3.36 7.85
C THR A 203 -6.79 -2.66 8.29
N ILE A 204 -6.90 -1.36 8.02
CA ILE A 204 -8.11 -0.59 8.34
C ILE A 204 -9.33 -1.15 7.59
N LEU A 205 -9.20 -1.41 6.28
CA LEU A 205 -10.29 -1.99 5.49
C LEU A 205 -10.69 -3.40 6.00
N MET A 206 -9.73 -4.22 6.40
CA MET A 206 -10.01 -5.52 7.02
C MET A 206 -10.73 -5.37 8.36
N ALA A 207 -10.29 -4.46 9.22
CA ALA A 207 -10.96 -4.18 10.49
C ALA A 207 -12.40 -3.67 10.28
N MET A 208 -12.67 -2.99 9.16
CA MET A 208 -14.02 -2.60 8.72
C MET A 208 -14.79 -3.74 8.04
N LYS A 209 -14.26 -4.98 8.06
CA LYS A 209 -14.89 -6.20 7.49
C LYS A 209 -15.13 -6.12 5.96
N VAL A 210 -14.34 -5.31 5.26
CA VAL A 210 -14.38 -5.29 3.80
C VAL A 210 -13.85 -6.63 3.26
N PRO A 211 -14.55 -7.30 2.33
CA PRO A 211 -14.12 -8.59 1.80
C PRO A 211 -12.69 -8.55 1.25
N VAL A 212 -11.87 -9.54 1.61
CA VAL A 212 -10.44 -9.61 1.24
C VAL A 212 -10.24 -9.50 -0.28
N LYS A 213 -11.17 -10.04 -1.06
CA LYS A 213 -11.13 -9.95 -2.53
C LYS A 213 -11.23 -8.51 -3.01
N VAL A 214 -12.11 -7.70 -2.41
CA VAL A 214 -12.25 -6.27 -2.72
C VAL A 214 -10.97 -5.52 -2.35
N ILE A 215 -10.39 -5.82 -1.17
CA ILE A 215 -9.12 -5.23 -0.74
C ILE A 215 -7.99 -5.61 -1.71
N GLN A 216 -7.93 -6.87 -2.15
CA GLN A 216 -6.94 -7.34 -3.14
C GLN A 216 -7.04 -6.55 -4.45
N GLU A 217 -8.24 -6.36 -4.98
CA GLU A 217 -8.51 -5.62 -6.22
C GLU A 217 -8.16 -4.15 -6.06
N LEU A 218 -8.59 -3.50 -4.98
CA LEU A 218 -8.27 -2.12 -4.65
C LEU A 218 -6.75 -1.89 -4.61
N LEU A 219 -6.03 -2.76 -3.92
CA LEU A 219 -4.58 -2.68 -3.80
C LEU A 219 -3.85 -3.10 -5.08
N GLY A 220 -4.44 -3.90 -5.95
CA GLY A 220 -3.78 -4.48 -7.13
C GLY A 220 -2.70 -5.48 -6.74
N HIS A 221 -3.01 -6.41 -5.83
CA HIS A 221 -2.16 -7.55 -5.51
C HIS A 221 -2.41 -8.68 -6.51
N SER A 222 -1.35 -9.17 -7.16
CA SER A 222 -1.43 -10.29 -8.09
C SER A 222 -1.77 -11.61 -7.39
N ASN A 223 -1.49 -11.73 -6.09
CA ASN A 223 -1.77 -12.90 -5.29
C ASN A 223 -2.47 -12.50 -3.98
N ILE A 224 -3.57 -13.17 -3.65
CA ILE A 224 -4.33 -12.98 -2.42
C ILE A 224 -3.51 -13.30 -1.17
N THR A 225 -2.56 -14.25 -1.27
CA THR A 225 -1.66 -14.65 -0.20
C THR A 225 -0.85 -13.46 0.32
N VAL A 226 -0.51 -12.51 -0.54
CA VAL A 226 0.19 -11.28 -0.12
C VAL A 226 -0.69 -10.45 0.83
N THR A 227 -1.99 -10.38 0.56
CA THR A 227 -2.94 -9.67 1.43
C THR A 227 -3.15 -10.44 2.74
N LEU A 228 -3.29 -11.75 2.69
CA LEU A 228 -3.51 -12.60 3.86
C LEU A 228 -2.26 -12.69 4.77
N ASN A 229 -1.07 -12.89 4.22
CA ASN A 229 0.18 -13.00 5.00
C ASN A 229 0.55 -11.70 5.73
N VAL A 230 0.10 -10.56 5.23
CA VAL A 230 0.35 -9.27 5.87
C VAL A 230 -0.61 -9.02 7.04
N HIS A 231 -1.80 -9.63 6.99
CA HIS A 231 -2.93 -9.32 7.88
C HIS A 231 -3.55 -10.55 8.57
N GLY A 232 -2.83 -11.68 8.58
CA GLY A 232 -3.30 -12.96 9.13
C GLY A 232 -3.75 -12.91 10.61
N HIS A 233 -3.36 -11.87 11.34
CA HIS A 233 -3.78 -11.69 12.74
C HIS A 233 -5.26 -11.25 12.89
N VAL A 234 -5.92 -10.84 11.80
CA VAL A 234 -7.33 -10.43 11.81
C VAL A 234 -8.27 -11.63 11.55
N LEU A 235 -7.74 -12.72 11.01
CA LEU A 235 -8.53 -13.90 10.63
C LEU A 235 -9.22 -14.65 11.79
N PRO A 236 -8.64 -14.80 13.00
CA PRO A 236 -9.32 -15.50 14.09
C PRO A 236 -10.65 -14.87 14.47
N SER A 237 -10.70 -13.55 14.64
CA SER A 237 -11.94 -12.84 14.98
C SER A 237 -13.01 -12.92 13.89
N MET A 238 -12.61 -13.01 12.63
CA MET A 238 -13.53 -13.20 11.50
C MET A 238 -14.10 -14.63 11.48
N GLN A 239 -13.32 -15.61 11.93
CA GLN A 239 -13.78 -17.00 12.04
C GLN A 239 -14.82 -17.13 13.14
N ASP A 240 -14.57 -16.56 14.32
CA ASP A 240 -15.50 -16.55 15.44
C ASP A 240 -16.84 -15.92 15.04
N GLU A 241 -16.81 -14.74 14.40
CA GLU A 241 -18.05 -14.10 13.91
C GLU A 241 -18.78 -14.92 12.83
N ALA A 242 -18.05 -15.63 11.99
CA ALA A 242 -18.67 -16.51 11.01
C ALA A 242 -19.38 -17.68 11.71
N MET A 243 -18.77 -18.25 12.75
CA MET A 243 -19.36 -19.33 13.52
C MET A 243 -20.56 -18.85 14.33
N ASP A 244 -20.51 -17.66 14.92
CA ASP A 244 -21.65 -17.05 15.61
C ASP A 244 -22.84 -16.85 14.66
N LYS A 245 -22.59 -16.39 13.42
CA LYS A 245 -23.64 -16.28 12.39
C LYS A 245 -24.22 -17.64 11.99
N MET A 246 -23.39 -18.67 11.91
CA MET A 246 -23.85 -20.03 11.63
C MET A 246 -24.70 -20.56 12.78
N GLU A 247 -24.32 -20.29 14.03
CA GLU A 247 -25.10 -20.65 15.22
C GLU A 247 -26.45 -19.92 15.23
N GLN A 248 -26.49 -18.64 14.87
CA GLN A 248 -27.75 -17.88 14.77
C GLN A 248 -28.68 -18.41 13.66
N LEU A 249 -28.13 -18.94 12.57
CA LEU A 249 -28.92 -19.46 11.46
C LEU A 249 -29.37 -20.91 11.66
N PHE A 250 -28.55 -21.73 12.29
CA PHE A 250 -28.76 -23.18 12.34
C PHE A 250 -28.84 -23.73 13.76
N GLY A 251 -28.50 -22.92 14.78
CA GLY A 251 -28.66 -23.29 16.17
C GLY A 251 -30.14 -23.48 16.48
N LYS A 252 -30.57 -24.68 16.86
CA LYS A 252 -31.96 -24.95 17.25
C LYS A 252 -32.28 -24.14 18.51
N ASP A 253 -33.36 -23.41 18.49
CA ASP A 253 -34.03 -22.88 19.67
C ASP A 253 -34.25 -24.03 20.67
N LYS A 254 -33.46 -24.08 21.72
CA LYS A 254 -33.62 -25.04 22.81
C LYS A 254 -34.70 -24.62 23.82
N ASP A 255 -35.62 -23.74 23.42
CA ASP A 255 -36.77 -23.33 24.26
C ASP A 255 -38.10 -23.67 23.60
N GLY A 256 -38.44 -24.95 23.59
CA GLY A 256 -39.69 -25.46 23.09
C GLY A 256 -40.10 -26.79 23.70
N SER A 257 -39.86 -27.02 25.00
CA SER A 257 -40.49 -28.17 25.67
C SER A 257 -40.70 -27.92 27.15
N GLY A 258 -41.91 -27.67 27.53
CA GLY A 258 -42.26 -27.80 28.96
C GLY A 258 -43.43 -27.00 29.44
N LYS A 259 -44.60 -27.14 28.82
CA LYS A 259 -45.89 -26.99 29.52
C LYS A 259 -46.96 -27.78 28.79
N SER A 260 -47.03 -29.06 29.04
CA SER A 260 -48.24 -29.86 28.85
C SER A 260 -48.72 -30.33 30.20
N GLY A 261 -49.82 -29.82 30.62
CA GLY A 261 -50.91 -30.57 31.23
C GLY A 261 -50.82 -30.87 32.71
N GLN A 262 -51.57 -30.15 33.43
CA GLN A 262 -52.41 -30.73 34.50
C GLN A 262 -53.63 -29.79 34.70
N GLY A 263 -54.80 -30.38 34.59
CA GLY A 263 -56.07 -29.74 34.86
C GLY A 263 -57.20 -30.54 34.27
#